data_6a22afd58faf3000d38cb33aa48b9c4c
#
_entry.id   6a22afd58faf3000d38cb33aa48b9c4c
#
_cell.length_a   1.000
_cell.length_b   1.000
_cell.length_c   1.000
_cell.angle_alpha   90.00
_cell.angle_beta   90.00
_cell.angle_gamma   90.00
#
_symmetry.space_group_name_H-M   'P 1'
#
loop_
_entity.id
_entity.type
_entity.pdbx_description
1 polymer ?
#
loop_
_entity_poly.entity_id
_entity_poly.type
_entity_poly.pdbx_seq_one_letter_code
_entity_poly.pdbx_strand_id
1 'polypeptide(L)'
;MGINAVARLISPHGKERGTTMAEFVDQMDYVVELVGVDHVGIGLDITEGMTPEDFETRKVTFLAQFPELGGEFAFEHYYTTGLDSMAKASAITEGLVDRGYSDEDVLKIMGGNFVRLLEHVWTGA
;
A
#
# COMPACT_ATOMS: atom_id res chain seq x y z
N MET A 1 -6.10 -6.11 7.70
CA MET A 1 -5.74 -6.13 6.26
C MET A 1 -4.62 -5.14 6.02
N GLY A 2 -3.55 -5.50 5.25
CA GLY A 2 -2.50 -4.56 4.89
C GLY A 2 -2.82 -3.84 3.57
N ILE A 3 -2.73 -2.52 3.54
CA ILE A 3 -2.97 -1.72 2.34
C ILE A 3 -1.69 -1.65 1.51
N ASN A 4 -1.81 -1.99 0.23
CA ASN A 4 -0.70 -2.09 -0.72
C ASN A 4 -0.40 -0.73 -1.37
N ALA A 5 0.86 -0.43 -1.70
CA ALA A 5 1.26 0.83 -2.35
C ALA A 5 1.29 0.76 -3.89
N VAL A 6 1.04 -0.41 -4.47
CA VAL A 6 1.06 -0.60 -5.93
C VAL A 6 -0.16 0.10 -6.55
N ALA A 7 0.09 1.14 -7.33
CA ALA A 7 -0.92 2.09 -7.79
C ALA A 7 -2.12 1.45 -8.51
N ARG A 8 -1.88 0.42 -9.33
CA ARG A 8 -2.96 -0.30 -10.06
C ARG A 8 -3.93 -1.05 -9.14
N LEU A 9 -3.57 -1.29 -7.87
CA LEU A 9 -4.41 -1.93 -6.87
C LEU A 9 -5.21 -0.92 -6.04
N ILE A 10 -4.81 0.35 -6.09
CA ILE A 10 -5.42 1.45 -5.34
C ILE A 10 -6.50 2.13 -6.18
N SER A 11 -6.21 2.40 -7.45
CA SER A 11 -7.12 3.16 -8.32
C SER A 11 -7.30 2.47 -9.68
N PRO A 12 -8.51 2.52 -10.27
CA PRO A 12 -8.75 2.07 -11.63
C PRO A 12 -7.82 2.73 -12.67
N HIS A 13 -7.39 3.96 -12.41
CA HIS A 13 -6.49 4.74 -13.25
C HIS A 13 -5.01 4.62 -12.83
N GLY A 14 -4.69 3.81 -11.82
CA GLY A 14 -3.35 3.68 -11.30
C GLY A 14 -2.32 3.19 -12.32
N LYS A 15 -2.73 2.40 -13.32
CA LYS A 15 -1.86 1.97 -14.42
C LYS A 15 -1.43 3.12 -15.33
N GLU A 16 -2.31 4.09 -15.52
CA GLU A 16 -2.16 5.15 -16.52
C GLU A 16 -1.36 6.34 -16.00
N ARG A 17 -1.57 6.70 -14.74
CA ARG A 17 -1.02 7.92 -14.16
C ARG A 17 -0.41 7.76 -12.74
N GLY A 18 -0.36 6.53 -12.24
CA GLY A 18 -0.06 6.29 -10.83
C GLY A 18 -1.23 6.66 -9.92
N THR A 19 -0.97 6.71 -8.64
CA THR A 19 -1.91 7.16 -7.60
C THR A 19 -1.26 8.21 -6.71
N THR A 20 -2.10 9.04 -6.11
CA THR A 20 -1.67 10.05 -5.12
C THR A 20 -1.76 9.47 -3.71
N MET A 21 -1.14 10.15 -2.75
CA MET A 21 -1.29 9.84 -1.32
C MET A 21 -2.76 9.96 -0.88
N ALA A 22 -3.49 10.94 -1.40
CA ALA A 22 -4.91 11.11 -1.09
C ALA A 22 -5.72 9.88 -1.51
N GLU A 23 -5.52 9.36 -2.73
CA GLU A 23 -6.18 8.13 -3.20
C GLU A 23 -5.76 6.90 -2.39
N PHE A 24 -4.53 6.85 -1.92
CA PHE A 24 -4.05 5.78 -1.04
C PHE A 24 -4.77 5.83 0.32
N VAL A 25 -4.95 7.03 0.90
CA VAL A 25 -5.71 7.20 2.14
C VAL A 25 -7.21 6.97 1.92
N ASP A 26 -7.79 7.36 0.78
CA ASP A 26 -9.17 7.02 0.42
C ASP A 26 -9.42 5.51 0.44
N GLN A 27 -8.44 4.73 -0.03
CA GLN A 27 -8.52 3.26 0.03
C GLN A 27 -8.45 2.76 1.48
N MET A 28 -7.67 3.39 2.35
CA MET A 28 -7.66 3.08 3.78
C MET A 28 -9.01 3.40 4.44
N ASP A 29 -9.56 4.59 4.17
CA ASP A 29 -10.88 5.01 4.68
C ASP A 29 -11.94 3.97 4.31
N TYR A 30 -11.97 3.55 3.04
CA TYR A 30 -12.91 2.54 2.57
C TYR A 30 -12.80 1.22 3.36
N VAL A 31 -11.58 0.75 3.61
CA VAL A 31 -11.38 -0.49 4.37
C VAL A 31 -11.71 -0.29 5.87
N VAL A 32 -11.36 0.87 6.45
CA VAL A 32 -11.71 1.22 7.83
C VAL A 32 -13.24 1.25 8.01
N GLU A 33 -13.98 1.81 7.05
CA GLU A 33 -15.45 1.82 7.08
C GLU A 33 -16.05 0.40 7.03
N LEU A 34 -15.41 -0.51 6.29
CA LEU A 34 -15.90 -1.90 6.14
C LEU A 34 -15.62 -2.77 7.37
N VAL A 35 -14.44 -2.66 7.97
CA VAL A 35 -13.97 -3.63 8.97
C VAL A 35 -13.53 -3.03 10.29
N GLY A 36 -13.52 -1.71 10.38
CA GLY A 36 -13.03 -0.98 11.56
C GLY A 36 -11.52 -0.76 11.56
N VAL A 37 -11.09 0.31 12.21
CA VAL A 37 -9.68 0.74 12.25
C VAL A 37 -8.74 -0.31 12.86
N ASP A 38 -9.23 -1.13 13.78
CA ASP A 38 -8.44 -2.18 14.46
C ASP A 38 -8.01 -3.33 13.53
N HIS A 39 -8.53 -3.36 12.32
CA HIS A 39 -8.28 -4.44 11.34
C HIS A 39 -7.51 -3.97 10.10
N VAL A 40 -7.05 -2.71 10.09
CA VAL A 40 -6.31 -2.10 8.99
C VAL A 40 -4.86 -1.87 9.37
N GLY A 41 -3.95 -2.03 8.43
CA GLY A 41 -2.52 -1.77 8.61
C GLY A 41 -1.82 -1.54 7.29
N ILE A 42 -0.50 -1.41 7.34
CA ILE A 42 0.36 -1.12 6.19
C ILE A 42 0.93 -2.43 5.64
N GLY A 43 0.83 -2.62 4.33
CA GLY A 43 1.40 -3.78 3.64
C GLY A 43 1.85 -3.37 2.23
N LEU A 44 2.82 -2.46 2.15
CA LEU A 44 3.14 -1.65 0.97
C LEU A 44 3.60 -2.43 -0.26
N ASP A 45 4.17 -3.62 -0.09
CA ASP A 45 4.69 -4.45 -1.20
C ASP A 45 5.76 -3.73 -2.03
N ILE A 46 6.61 -2.95 -1.37
CA ILE A 46 7.69 -2.20 -2.00
C ILE A 46 8.89 -3.13 -2.20
N THR A 47 9.46 -3.10 -3.41
CA THR A 47 10.79 -3.64 -3.68
C THR A 47 11.79 -2.50 -3.60
N GLU A 48 12.54 -2.45 -2.52
CA GLU A 48 13.54 -1.41 -2.28
C GLU A 48 14.63 -1.46 -3.36
N GLY A 49 14.96 -0.29 -3.93
CA GLY A 49 16.01 -0.17 -4.94
C GLY A 49 15.68 -0.77 -6.31
N MET A 50 14.41 -1.06 -6.59
CA MET A 50 14.00 -1.58 -7.91
C MET A 50 14.36 -0.58 -9.01
N THR A 51 15.12 -1.04 -9.99
CA THR A 51 15.46 -0.25 -11.18
C THR A 51 14.40 -0.41 -12.28
N PRO A 52 14.34 0.49 -13.28
CA PRO A 52 13.49 0.31 -14.46
C PRO A 52 13.74 -1.02 -15.19
N GLU A 53 15.00 -1.49 -15.23
CA GLU A 53 15.37 -2.76 -15.87
C GLU A 53 14.82 -3.96 -15.08
N ASP A 54 14.92 -3.94 -13.75
CA ASP A 54 14.33 -4.96 -12.88
C ASP A 54 12.81 -5.01 -13.05
N PHE A 55 12.19 -3.83 -13.11
CA PHE A 55 10.76 -3.70 -13.33
C PHE A 55 10.32 -4.33 -14.65
N GLU A 56 10.97 -4.01 -15.78
CA GLU A 56 10.61 -4.58 -17.08
C GLU A 56 10.81 -6.11 -17.10
N THR A 57 11.87 -6.62 -16.49
CA THR A 57 12.11 -8.06 -16.37
C THR A 57 10.99 -8.75 -15.58
N ARG A 58 10.59 -8.18 -14.45
CA ARG A 58 9.48 -8.71 -13.62
C ARG A 58 8.14 -8.61 -14.33
N LYS A 59 7.89 -7.50 -15.02
CA LYS A 59 6.67 -7.28 -15.80
C LYS A 59 6.49 -8.34 -16.88
N VAL A 60 7.53 -8.65 -17.65
CA VAL A 60 7.49 -9.72 -18.66
C VAL A 60 7.15 -11.07 -18.02
N THR A 61 7.80 -11.42 -16.93
CA THR A 61 7.54 -12.67 -16.19
C THR A 61 6.11 -12.71 -15.65
N PHE A 62 5.66 -11.61 -15.05
CA PHE A 62 4.32 -11.49 -14.49
C PHE A 62 3.24 -11.64 -15.57
N LEU A 63 3.38 -10.94 -16.69
CA LEU A 63 2.41 -11.00 -17.79
C LEU A 63 2.39 -12.37 -18.51
N ALA A 64 3.52 -13.09 -18.50
CA ALA A 64 3.57 -14.47 -19.01
C ALA A 64 2.78 -15.44 -18.12
N GLN A 65 2.72 -15.20 -16.80
CA GLN A 65 1.97 -16.02 -15.84
C GLN A 65 0.50 -15.61 -15.74
N PHE A 66 0.20 -14.33 -15.88
CA PHE A 66 -1.13 -13.74 -15.67
C PHE A 66 -1.52 -12.84 -16.85
N PRO A 67 -1.70 -13.39 -18.07
CA PRO A 67 -1.99 -12.60 -19.27
C PRO A 67 -3.32 -11.82 -19.14
N GLU A 68 -4.28 -12.33 -18.37
CA GLU A 68 -5.56 -11.66 -18.09
C GLU A 68 -5.43 -10.37 -17.28
N LEU A 69 -4.35 -10.23 -16.50
CA LEU A 69 -4.04 -9.02 -15.75
C LEU A 69 -3.27 -8.00 -16.59
N GLY A 70 -3.11 -8.28 -17.89
CA GLY A 70 -2.37 -7.51 -18.85
C GLY A 70 -2.85 -6.07 -18.97
N GLY A 71 -2.02 -5.28 -19.58
CA GLY A 71 -2.14 -3.87 -19.84
C GLY A 71 -0.78 -3.22 -19.66
N GLU A 72 -0.57 -2.15 -20.41
CA GLU A 72 0.63 -1.36 -20.24
C GLU A 72 0.57 -0.63 -18.89
N PHE A 73 1.65 -0.74 -18.12
CA PHE A 73 1.90 0.08 -16.95
C PHE A 73 3.39 0.42 -16.92
N ALA A 74 3.67 1.67 -16.61
CA ALA A 74 5.00 2.21 -16.62
C ALA A 74 5.65 2.14 -15.24
N PHE A 75 6.96 2.07 -15.18
CA PHE A 75 7.72 2.07 -13.92
C PHE A 75 7.38 3.28 -13.05
N GLU A 76 7.28 4.46 -13.66
CA GLU A 76 6.97 5.74 -13.01
C GLU A 76 5.59 5.75 -12.32
N HIS A 77 4.70 4.88 -12.75
CA HIS A 77 3.34 4.77 -12.24
C HIS A 77 3.11 3.49 -11.40
N TYR A 78 4.19 2.76 -11.06
CA TYR A 78 4.05 1.47 -10.41
C TYR A 78 3.60 1.60 -8.96
N TYR A 79 4.18 2.53 -8.22
CA TYR A 79 3.80 2.81 -6.84
C TYR A 79 2.98 4.10 -6.72
N THR A 80 2.26 4.20 -5.61
CA THR A 80 1.68 5.47 -5.16
C THR A 80 2.78 6.53 -5.06
N THR A 81 2.53 7.71 -5.60
CA THR A 81 3.50 8.82 -5.60
C THR A 81 3.96 9.12 -4.17
N GLY A 82 5.26 9.06 -3.95
CA GLY A 82 5.85 9.25 -2.63
C GLY A 82 5.94 7.97 -1.78
N LEU A 83 5.54 6.79 -2.30
CA LEU A 83 5.65 5.50 -1.61
C LEU A 83 6.43 4.45 -2.43
N ASP A 84 7.50 4.86 -3.05
CA ASP A 84 8.41 4.02 -3.84
C ASP A 84 9.60 3.48 -3.02
N SER A 85 9.66 3.81 -1.73
CA SER A 85 10.70 3.38 -0.77
C SER A 85 10.11 3.32 0.64
N MET A 86 10.56 2.36 1.44
CA MET A 86 10.20 2.25 2.87
C MET A 86 10.63 3.47 3.67
N ALA A 87 11.71 4.15 3.27
CA ALA A 87 12.15 5.39 3.91
C ALA A 87 11.11 6.53 3.81
N LYS A 88 10.17 6.43 2.86
CA LYS A 88 9.10 7.41 2.65
C LYS A 88 7.79 7.03 3.36
N ALA A 89 7.73 5.93 4.09
CA ALA A 89 6.51 5.46 4.75
C ALA A 89 5.93 6.46 5.77
N SER A 90 6.76 7.37 6.32
CA SER A 90 6.29 8.46 7.19
C SER A 90 5.26 9.38 6.52
N ALA A 91 5.27 9.50 5.19
CA ALA A 91 4.27 10.29 4.47
C ALA A 91 2.83 9.74 4.64
N ILE A 92 2.69 8.46 4.98
CA ILE A 92 1.38 7.87 5.32
C ILE A 92 0.85 8.46 6.62
N THR A 93 1.72 8.63 7.62
CA THR A 93 1.34 9.27 8.90
C THR A 93 0.81 10.69 8.65
N GLU A 94 1.50 11.47 7.82
CA GLU A 94 1.05 12.82 7.44
C GLU A 94 -0.32 12.77 6.75
N GLY A 95 -0.49 11.86 5.78
CA GLY A 95 -1.77 11.69 5.07
C GLY A 95 -2.93 11.29 5.98
N LEU A 96 -2.71 10.43 6.98
CA LEU A 96 -3.71 10.04 7.96
C LEU A 96 -4.07 11.19 8.90
N VAL A 97 -3.08 11.94 9.39
CA VAL A 97 -3.31 13.12 10.23
C VAL A 97 -4.08 14.19 9.47
N ASP A 98 -3.72 14.48 8.22
CA ASP A 98 -4.43 15.43 7.37
C ASP A 98 -5.88 15.01 7.10
N ARG A 99 -6.14 13.69 7.05
CA ARG A 99 -7.49 13.15 6.92
C ARG A 99 -8.32 13.23 8.20
N GLY A 100 -7.67 13.48 9.36
CA GLY A 100 -8.33 13.65 10.67
C GLY A 100 -8.38 12.40 11.53
N TYR A 101 -7.56 11.39 11.24
CA TYR A 101 -7.38 10.26 12.14
C TYR A 101 -6.78 10.72 13.47
N SER A 102 -7.24 10.12 14.58
CA SER A 102 -6.64 10.35 15.88
C SER A 102 -5.23 9.76 15.97
N ASP A 103 -4.37 10.29 16.87
CA ASP A 103 -3.03 9.74 17.09
C ASP A 103 -3.09 8.24 17.43
N GLU A 104 -4.11 7.83 18.19
CA GLU A 104 -4.32 6.42 18.54
C GLU A 104 -4.58 5.56 17.29
N ASP A 105 -5.46 6.02 16.39
CA ASP A 105 -5.79 5.28 15.18
C ASP A 105 -4.63 5.26 14.19
N VAL A 106 -3.88 6.35 14.09
CA VAL A 106 -2.63 6.40 13.30
C VAL A 106 -1.64 5.35 13.80
N LEU A 107 -1.41 5.27 15.12
CA LEU A 107 -0.52 4.25 15.71
C LEU A 107 -1.00 2.83 15.44
N LYS A 108 -2.32 2.57 15.51
CA LYS A 108 -2.89 1.27 15.16
C LYS A 108 -2.60 0.89 13.70
N ILE A 109 -2.91 1.78 12.75
CA ILE A 109 -2.71 1.57 11.32
C ILE A 109 -1.24 1.41 10.98
N MET A 110 -0.36 2.25 11.53
CA MET A 110 1.08 2.26 11.24
C MET A 110 1.85 1.03 11.76
N GLY A 111 1.22 0.20 12.60
CA GLY A 111 1.85 -1.06 13.03
C GLY A 111 1.21 -1.70 14.26
N GLY A 112 0.53 -0.95 15.12
CA GLY A 112 -0.05 -1.46 16.35
C GLY A 112 -0.98 -2.65 16.15
N ASN A 113 -1.79 -2.63 15.09
CA ASN A 113 -2.68 -3.75 14.77
C ASN A 113 -1.93 -5.02 14.38
N PHE A 114 -0.81 -4.92 13.66
CA PHE A 114 0.03 -6.08 13.35
C PHE A 114 0.74 -6.60 14.59
N VAL A 115 1.28 -5.71 15.45
CA VAL A 115 1.90 -6.12 16.71
C VAL A 115 0.91 -6.90 17.57
N ARG A 116 -0.29 -6.36 17.78
CA ARG A 116 -1.36 -7.02 18.53
C ARG A 116 -1.71 -8.40 17.95
N LEU A 117 -1.83 -8.50 16.61
CA LEU A 117 -2.13 -9.77 15.94
C LEU A 117 -1.02 -10.79 16.15
N LEU A 118 0.25 -10.39 15.99
CA LEU A 118 1.40 -11.27 16.16
C LEU A 118 1.57 -11.72 17.61
N GLU A 119 1.37 -10.84 18.58
CA GLU A 119 1.35 -11.19 19.99
C GLU A 119 0.30 -12.27 20.27
N HIS A 120 -0.93 -12.09 19.78
CA HIS A 120 -2.00 -13.06 19.97
C HIS A 120 -1.68 -14.41 19.34
N VAL A 121 -1.15 -14.43 18.11
CA VAL A 121 -0.89 -15.67 17.36
C VAL A 121 0.35 -16.42 17.89
N TRP A 122 1.41 -15.68 18.25
CA TRP A 122 2.69 -16.31 18.63
C TRP A 122 2.77 -16.68 20.09
N THR A 123 2.07 -15.96 20.97
CA THR A 123 2.07 -16.26 22.41
C THR A 123 0.94 -17.20 22.82
N GLY A 124 -0.02 -17.43 21.94
CA GLY A 124 -1.18 -18.30 22.22
C GLY A 124 -2.12 -17.73 23.30
N ALA A 125 -2.06 -16.41 23.54
CA ALA A 125 -2.88 -15.73 24.54
C ALA A 125 -4.25 -15.33 23.99
#